data_cda22a524ec0283a29ffa984f2087395
#
_entry.id   cda22a524ec0283a29ffa984f2087395
#
_cell.length_a   1.000
_cell.length_b   1.000
_cell.length_c   1.000
_cell.angle_alpha   90.00
_cell.angle_beta   90.00
_cell.angle_gamma   90.00
#
_symmetry.space_group_name_H-M   'P 1'
#
loop_
_entity.id
_entity.type
_entity.pdbx_description
1 polymer ?
#
loop_
_entity_poly.entity_id
_entity_poly.type
_entity_poly.pdbx_seq_one_letter_code
_entity_poly.pdbx_strand_id
1 'polypeptide(L)'
;MKVVYCVKSGSHEDLEVREIETPGEPGEGQVKVDIQARGIQFSDLVQMSGNYQVKRDFPFVVGGEAAGLVTEIGAGVDNVVVGDRVITPGGCVEEVIVRDKSITKIPDGVDFKIAASFRNNYETAYDGLQRANLQAGEILLVH
;
A
#
# COMPACT_ATOMS: atom_id res chain seq x y z
N MET A 1 13.02 12.03 5.35
CA MET A 1 12.63 10.61 5.32
C MET A 1 13.20 9.91 4.09
N LYS A 2 13.41 8.60 4.15
CA LYS A 2 13.89 7.81 3.01
C LYS A 2 12.74 7.36 2.13
N VAL A 3 12.97 7.41 0.82
CA VAL A 3 12.01 7.00 -0.22
C VAL A 3 12.74 6.21 -1.29
N VAL A 4 12.13 5.15 -1.83
CA VAL A 4 12.66 4.40 -2.96
C VAL A 4 11.93 4.82 -4.24
N TYR A 5 12.68 5.38 -5.18
CA TYR A 5 12.17 5.82 -6.47
C TYR A 5 12.56 4.87 -7.60
N CYS A 6 11.60 4.62 -8.49
CA CYS A 6 11.88 4.16 -9.83
C CYS A 6 12.09 5.40 -10.71
N VAL A 7 13.30 5.60 -11.21
CA VAL A 7 13.69 6.84 -11.94
C VAL A 7 13.62 6.70 -13.45
N LYS A 8 13.57 5.49 -13.95
CA LYS A 8 13.44 5.14 -15.37
C LYS A 8 12.85 3.74 -15.52
N SER A 9 12.39 3.40 -16.71
CA SER A 9 12.01 2.02 -17.03
C SER A 9 13.22 1.10 -16.97
N GLY A 10 13.08 -0.02 -16.25
CA GLY A 10 14.20 -0.96 -16.08
C GLY A 10 13.90 -2.07 -15.09
N SER A 11 14.87 -2.39 -14.25
CA SER A 11 14.80 -3.43 -13.23
C SER A 11 14.92 -2.83 -11.82
N HIS A 12 14.91 -3.70 -10.83
CA HIS A 12 15.15 -3.31 -9.43
C HIS A 12 16.58 -2.73 -9.20
N GLU A 13 17.52 -2.96 -10.10
CA GLU A 13 18.88 -2.39 -10.05
C GLU A 13 18.90 -0.89 -10.41
N ASP A 14 17.84 -0.40 -11.06
CA ASP A 14 17.68 0.99 -11.46
C ASP A 14 16.93 1.83 -10.41
N LEU A 15 16.68 1.28 -9.21
CA LEU A 15 16.02 1.99 -8.12
C LEU A 15 17.00 2.91 -7.39
N GLU A 16 16.50 4.05 -6.95
CA GLU A 16 17.27 5.01 -6.15
C GLU A 16 16.62 5.21 -4.78
N VAL A 17 17.43 5.11 -3.73
CA VAL A 17 17.03 5.55 -2.39
C VAL A 17 17.40 7.03 -2.25
N ARG A 18 16.41 7.86 -2.00
CA ARG A 18 16.60 9.31 -1.79
C ARG A 18 16.12 9.71 -0.41
N GLU A 19 16.76 10.74 0.13
CA GLU A 19 16.24 11.46 1.30
C GLU A 19 15.45 12.66 0.83
N ILE A 20 14.22 12.79 1.34
CA ILE A 20 13.33 13.93 1.09
C ILE A 20 12.80 14.48 2.42
N GLU A 21 12.20 15.65 2.40
CA GLU A 21 11.50 16.19 3.56
C GLU A 21 10.34 15.26 3.95
N THR A 22 10.07 15.16 5.25
CA THR A 22 8.90 14.44 5.75
C THR A 22 7.63 15.16 5.32
N PRO A 23 6.52 14.44 5.09
CA PRO A 23 5.26 15.10 4.81
C PRO A 23 4.86 15.99 6.00
N GLY A 24 4.28 17.14 5.71
CA GLY A 24 3.79 18.09 6.72
C GLY A 24 2.66 17.52 7.59
N GLU A 25 1.80 18.37 8.10
CA GLU A 25 0.61 17.98 8.86
C GLU A 25 -0.51 17.49 7.92
N PRO A 26 -1.32 16.50 8.35
CA PRO A 26 -2.46 16.03 7.55
C PRO A 26 -3.56 17.10 7.50
N GLY A 27 -4.08 17.35 6.30
CA GLY A 27 -5.22 18.22 6.08
C GLY A 27 -6.56 17.60 6.43
N GLU A 28 -7.66 18.29 6.14
CA GLU A 28 -9.02 17.80 6.38
C GLU A 28 -9.28 16.45 5.68
N GLY A 29 -9.79 15.47 6.44
CA GLY A 29 -10.06 14.09 5.98
C GLY A 29 -8.81 13.30 5.62
N GLN A 30 -7.65 13.69 6.16
CA GLN A 30 -6.38 12.99 5.94
C GLN A 30 -5.80 12.48 7.26
N VAL A 31 -4.95 11.46 7.14
CA VAL A 31 -4.20 10.88 8.25
C VAL A 31 -2.74 10.75 7.85
N LYS A 32 -1.84 10.92 8.80
CA LYS A 32 -0.42 10.59 8.66
C LYS A 32 -0.17 9.20 9.24
N VAL A 33 0.55 8.38 8.51
CA VAL A 33 0.88 7.01 8.91
C VAL A 33 2.39 6.81 8.86
N ASP A 34 2.96 6.37 9.98
CA ASP A 34 4.34 5.88 10.08
C ASP A 34 4.39 4.42 9.62
N ILE A 35 5.12 4.15 8.54
CA ILE A 35 5.10 2.87 7.85
C ILE A 35 6.04 1.87 8.53
N GLN A 36 5.46 0.78 9.02
CA GLN A 36 6.15 -0.31 9.70
C GLN A 36 6.51 -1.48 8.75
N ALA A 37 5.69 -1.72 7.73
CA ALA A 37 5.95 -2.74 6.72
C ALA A 37 5.46 -2.28 5.34
N ARG A 38 6.16 -2.71 4.29
CA ARG A 38 5.91 -2.36 2.89
C ARG A 38 5.73 -3.64 2.09
N GLY A 39 4.60 -3.75 1.37
CA GLY A 39 4.33 -4.84 0.44
C GLY A 39 4.93 -4.54 -0.92
N ILE A 40 5.69 -5.48 -1.46
CA ILE A 40 6.17 -5.45 -2.84
C ILE A 40 5.45 -6.57 -3.59
N GLN A 41 4.79 -6.19 -4.67
CA GLN A 41 3.93 -7.05 -5.46
C GLN A 41 4.55 -7.32 -6.83
N PHE A 42 4.10 -8.38 -7.51
CA PHE A 42 4.47 -8.65 -8.90
C PHE A 42 4.14 -7.45 -9.82
N SER A 43 3.01 -6.79 -9.57
CA SER A 43 2.60 -5.59 -10.29
C SER A 43 3.60 -4.44 -10.20
N ASP A 44 4.32 -4.30 -9.07
CA ASP A 44 5.35 -3.28 -8.90
C ASP A 44 6.54 -3.55 -9.84
N LEU A 45 6.94 -4.82 -10.00
CA LEU A 45 7.98 -5.22 -10.96
C LEU A 45 7.57 -4.91 -12.40
N VAL A 46 6.31 -5.17 -12.74
CA VAL A 46 5.78 -4.85 -14.08
C VAL A 46 5.68 -3.34 -14.30
N GLN A 47 5.35 -2.56 -13.26
CA GLN A 47 5.38 -1.09 -13.32
C GLN A 47 6.79 -0.57 -13.56
N MET A 48 7.79 -1.06 -12.84
CA MET A 48 9.20 -0.69 -13.01
C MET A 48 9.72 -0.99 -14.41
N SER A 49 9.34 -2.13 -14.99
CA SER A 49 9.70 -2.47 -16.37
C SER A 49 9.00 -1.63 -17.44
N GLY A 50 8.06 -0.76 -17.05
CA GLY A 50 7.26 0.03 -17.98
C GLY A 50 6.19 -0.74 -18.75
N ASN A 51 5.92 -2.00 -18.41
CA ASN A 51 4.96 -2.87 -19.10
C ASN A 51 3.58 -2.96 -18.44
N TYR A 52 3.39 -2.25 -17.32
CA TYR A 52 2.09 -2.24 -16.65
C TYR A 52 1.03 -1.48 -17.47
N GLN A 53 -0.23 -1.87 -17.31
CA GLN A 53 -1.36 -1.30 -18.07
C GLN A 53 -1.52 0.21 -17.82
N VAL A 54 -1.38 0.62 -16.55
CA VAL A 54 -1.41 2.03 -16.16
C VAL A 54 0.02 2.55 -16.13
N LYS A 55 0.33 3.49 -17.01
CA LYS A 55 1.64 4.12 -17.06
C LYS A 55 1.78 5.14 -15.94
N ARG A 56 2.97 5.20 -15.37
CA ARG A 56 3.39 6.22 -14.40
C ARG A 56 4.51 7.04 -14.99
N ASP A 57 4.48 8.33 -14.71
CA ASP A 57 5.61 9.22 -15.07
C ASP A 57 6.76 8.99 -14.08
N PHE A 58 7.97 9.02 -14.60
CA PHE A 58 9.19 8.92 -13.79
C PHE A 58 9.61 10.30 -13.24
N PRO A 59 10.16 10.39 -12.03
CA PRO A 59 10.29 9.30 -11.06
C PRO A 59 8.99 9.02 -10.29
N PHE A 60 8.74 7.77 -9.92
CA PHE A 60 7.62 7.43 -9.02
C PHE A 60 8.08 6.57 -7.84
N VAL A 61 7.36 6.64 -6.73
CA VAL A 61 7.62 5.82 -5.53
C VAL A 61 7.21 4.39 -5.80
N VAL A 62 8.10 3.43 -5.53
CA VAL A 62 7.86 2.00 -5.72
C VAL A 62 6.95 1.46 -4.62
N GLY A 63 6.10 0.50 -4.99
CA GLY A 63 5.15 -0.15 -4.09
C GLY A 63 3.79 0.57 -4.05
N GLY A 64 2.76 -0.19 -3.72
CA GLY A 64 1.37 0.30 -3.68
C GLY A 64 0.65 0.04 -2.37
N GLU A 65 1.21 -0.81 -1.52
CA GLU A 65 0.58 -1.26 -0.28
C GLU A 65 1.57 -1.24 0.89
N ALA A 66 1.10 -0.79 2.04
CA ALA A 66 1.89 -0.73 3.25
C ALA A 66 1.02 -0.93 4.49
N ALA A 67 1.65 -1.13 5.64
CA ALA A 67 0.99 -1.15 6.93
C ALA A 67 1.79 -0.35 7.95
N GLY A 68 1.10 0.35 8.84
CA GLY A 68 1.75 1.23 9.79
C GLY A 68 0.84 1.69 10.92
N LEU A 69 1.33 2.70 11.64
CA LEU A 69 0.65 3.34 12.76
C LEU A 69 0.17 4.73 12.36
N VAL A 70 -1.08 5.06 12.68
CA VAL A 70 -1.58 6.43 12.57
C VAL A 70 -0.87 7.29 13.61
N THR A 71 -0.16 8.32 13.15
CA THR A 71 0.60 9.25 14.03
C THR A 71 -0.09 10.58 14.20
N GLU A 72 -0.82 11.04 13.17
CA GLU A 72 -1.56 12.29 13.19
C GLU A 72 -2.87 12.15 12.41
N ILE A 73 -3.89 12.90 12.82
CA ILE A 73 -5.19 12.95 12.14
C ILE A 73 -5.57 14.41 11.84
N GLY A 74 -6.06 14.65 10.65
CA GLY A 74 -6.61 15.95 10.24
C GLY A 74 -8.06 16.15 10.70
N ALA A 75 -8.56 17.35 10.51
CA ALA A 75 -9.95 17.67 10.83
C ALA A 75 -10.93 16.78 10.07
N GLY A 76 -12.07 16.42 10.69
CA GLY A 76 -13.13 15.62 10.07
C GLY A 76 -12.86 14.13 9.98
N VAL A 77 -11.75 13.63 10.49
CA VAL A 77 -11.45 12.18 10.59
C VAL A 77 -12.13 11.62 11.85
N ASP A 78 -12.97 10.61 11.69
CA ASP A 78 -13.75 9.98 12.77
C ASP A 78 -13.65 8.45 12.81
N ASN A 79 -13.10 7.84 11.76
CA ASN A 79 -13.03 6.38 11.60
C ASN A 79 -11.76 5.76 12.21
N VAL A 80 -10.75 6.56 12.56
CA VAL A 80 -9.49 6.13 13.19
C VAL A 80 -9.02 7.13 14.24
N VAL A 81 -8.12 6.67 15.10
CA VAL A 81 -7.44 7.51 16.11
C VAL A 81 -5.92 7.33 16.01
N VAL A 82 -5.18 8.26 16.59
CA VAL A 82 -3.72 8.14 16.73
C VAL A 82 -3.38 6.87 17.51
N GLY A 83 -2.43 6.10 17.01
CA GLY A 83 -2.04 4.79 17.53
C GLY A 83 -2.75 3.61 16.87
N ASP A 84 -3.79 3.82 16.06
CA ASP A 84 -4.43 2.74 15.30
C ASP A 84 -3.43 2.12 14.30
N ARG A 85 -3.48 0.79 14.21
CA ARG A 85 -2.73 -0.01 13.25
C ARG A 85 -3.54 -0.12 11.96
N VAL A 86 -2.97 0.26 10.84
CA VAL A 86 -3.72 0.34 9.57
C VAL A 86 -2.96 -0.24 8.39
N ILE A 87 -3.70 -0.83 7.44
CA ILE A 87 -3.26 -1.01 6.05
C ILE A 87 -3.54 0.30 5.33
N THR A 88 -2.60 0.75 4.53
CA THR A 88 -2.66 2.04 3.82
C THR A 88 -2.14 1.92 2.39
N PRO A 89 -2.66 2.71 1.45
CA PRO A 89 -1.92 3.02 0.25
C PRO A 89 -0.56 3.61 0.63
N GLY A 90 0.46 3.25 -0.08
CA GLY A 90 1.81 3.75 0.19
C GLY A 90 2.79 2.97 -0.65
N GLY A 91 4.03 3.23 -0.43
CA GLY A 91 5.09 2.53 -1.12
C GLY A 91 6.30 2.41 -0.21
N CYS A 92 7.46 2.33 -0.80
CA CYS A 92 8.72 2.30 -0.07
C CYS A 92 9.10 3.71 0.44
N VAL A 93 8.33 4.17 1.42
CA VAL A 93 8.50 5.44 2.16
C VAL A 93 8.52 5.16 3.66
N GLU A 94 8.98 6.12 4.47
CA GLU A 94 8.91 6.00 5.93
C GLU A 94 7.58 6.50 6.48
N GLU A 95 7.04 7.58 5.91
CA GLU A 95 5.76 8.18 6.31
C GLU A 95 4.91 8.52 5.08
N VAL A 96 3.60 8.51 5.25
CA VAL A 96 2.66 8.91 4.19
C VAL A 96 1.47 9.67 4.77
N ILE A 97 0.96 10.65 4.02
CA ILE A 97 -0.34 11.27 4.27
C ILE A 97 -1.33 10.74 3.23
N VAL A 98 -2.43 10.19 3.71
CA VAL A 98 -3.47 9.58 2.87
C VAL A 98 -4.87 10.00 3.32
N ARG A 99 -5.88 9.77 2.48
CA ARG A 99 -7.28 9.96 2.87
C ARG A 99 -7.67 8.90 3.90
N ASP A 100 -8.42 9.29 4.92
CA ASP A 100 -8.96 8.42 5.97
C ASP A 100 -9.80 7.25 5.41
N LYS A 101 -10.50 7.46 4.29
CA LYS A 101 -11.30 6.43 3.59
C LYS A 101 -10.47 5.40 2.83
N SER A 102 -9.18 5.64 2.65
CA SER A 102 -8.28 4.72 1.93
C SER A 102 -7.54 3.75 2.84
N ILE A 103 -7.71 3.87 4.14
CA ILE A 103 -7.07 3.00 5.13
C ILE A 103 -8.04 1.97 5.70
N THR A 104 -7.50 0.86 6.21
CA THR A 104 -8.26 -0.21 6.86
C THR A 104 -7.58 -0.57 8.16
N LYS A 105 -8.33 -0.60 9.27
CA LYS A 105 -7.78 -1.05 10.58
C LYS A 105 -7.34 -2.50 10.51
N ILE A 106 -6.18 -2.78 11.09
CA ILE A 106 -5.63 -4.12 11.22
C ILE A 106 -6.22 -4.75 12.48
N PRO A 107 -6.82 -5.94 12.40
CA PRO A 107 -7.31 -6.67 13.58
C PRO A 107 -6.16 -6.95 14.57
N ASP A 108 -6.52 -7.08 15.85
CA ASP A 108 -5.56 -7.47 16.89
C ASP A 108 -4.90 -8.81 16.56
N GLY A 109 -3.60 -8.90 16.84
CA GLY A 109 -2.81 -10.12 16.60
C GLY A 109 -2.30 -10.30 15.16
N VAL A 110 -2.72 -9.49 14.18
CA VAL A 110 -2.18 -9.54 12.83
C VAL A 110 -0.89 -8.72 12.76
N ASP A 111 0.20 -9.34 12.29
CA ASP A 111 1.49 -8.67 12.12
C ASP A 111 1.47 -7.67 10.95
N PHE A 112 2.26 -6.58 11.06
CA PHE A 112 2.35 -5.56 10.00
C PHE A 112 2.85 -6.11 8.66
N LYS A 113 3.73 -7.12 8.65
CA LYS A 113 4.24 -7.72 7.41
C LYS A 113 3.14 -8.49 6.68
N ILE A 114 2.29 -9.21 7.44
CA ILE A 114 1.11 -9.87 6.90
C ILE A 114 0.14 -8.82 6.35
N ALA A 115 -0.16 -7.79 7.14
CA ALA A 115 -1.08 -6.73 6.77
C ALA A 115 -0.64 -5.96 5.51
N ALA A 116 0.67 -5.66 5.38
CA ALA A 116 1.23 -4.94 4.24
C ALA A 116 1.22 -5.74 2.91
N SER A 117 0.91 -7.02 2.93
CA SER A 117 0.81 -7.88 1.74
C SER A 117 -0.60 -8.43 1.52
N PHE A 118 -1.58 -7.93 2.26
CA PHE A 118 -2.90 -8.55 2.33
C PHE A 118 -3.84 -8.06 1.21
N ARG A 119 -4.04 -6.75 1.08
CA ARG A 119 -5.11 -6.20 0.23
C ARG A 119 -5.00 -6.64 -1.21
N ASN A 120 -3.88 -6.35 -1.84
CA ASN A 120 -3.72 -6.59 -3.26
C ASN A 120 -3.88 -8.07 -3.62
N ASN A 121 -3.31 -8.96 -2.83
CA ASN A 121 -3.37 -10.40 -3.09
C ASN A 121 -4.71 -11.03 -2.70
N TYR A 122 -5.15 -10.81 -1.47
CA TYR A 122 -6.32 -11.50 -0.93
C TYR A 122 -7.63 -10.88 -1.38
N GLU A 123 -7.73 -9.55 -1.50
CA GLU A 123 -8.92 -8.91 -2.07
C GLU A 123 -9.11 -9.31 -3.54
N THR A 124 -8.03 -9.37 -4.32
CA THR A 124 -8.08 -9.84 -5.72
C THR A 124 -8.53 -11.30 -5.82
N ALA A 125 -7.95 -12.18 -4.99
CA ALA A 125 -8.34 -13.58 -4.96
C ALA A 125 -9.80 -13.75 -4.53
N TYR A 126 -10.22 -13.03 -3.48
CA TYR A 126 -11.58 -13.06 -2.97
C TYR A 126 -12.60 -12.56 -4.02
N ASP A 127 -12.32 -11.43 -4.69
CA ASP A 127 -13.18 -10.92 -5.77
C ASP A 127 -13.30 -11.92 -6.91
N GLY A 128 -12.19 -12.57 -7.30
CA GLY A 128 -12.20 -13.63 -8.30
C GLY A 128 -13.09 -14.82 -7.92
N LEU A 129 -13.00 -15.30 -6.67
CA LEU A 129 -13.82 -16.38 -6.16
C LEU A 129 -15.32 -15.99 -6.09
N GLN A 130 -15.61 -14.78 -5.66
CA GLN A 130 -16.98 -14.26 -5.61
C GLN A 130 -17.60 -14.14 -7.02
N ARG A 131 -16.86 -13.62 -7.99
CA ARG A 131 -17.31 -13.50 -9.39
C ARG A 131 -17.52 -14.86 -10.06
N ALA A 132 -16.69 -15.86 -9.70
CA ALA A 132 -16.87 -17.23 -10.13
C ALA A 132 -18.08 -17.91 -9.47
N ASN A 133 -18.68 -17.28 -8.45
CA ASN A 133 -19.77 -17.86 -7.64
C ASN A 133 -19.44 -19.26 -7.11
N LEU A 134 -18.18 -19.47 -6.67
CA LEU A 134 -17.69 -20.76 -6.20
C LEU A 134 -18.48 -21.23 -4.98
N GLN A 135 -18.97 -22.47 -5.04
CA GLN A 135 -19.77 -23.08 -3.97
C GLN A 135 -18.98 -24.15 -3.23
N ALA A 136 -19.43 -24.46 -2.01
CA ALA A 136 -18.83 -25.55 -1.23
C ALA A 136 -18.92 -26.89 -1.96
N GLY A 137 -17.81 -27.61 -2.06
CA GLY A 137 -17.69 -28.89 -2.74
C GLY A 137 -17.34 -28.82 -4.23
N GLU A 138 -17.25 -27.65 -4.81
CA GLU A 138 -16.77 -27.47 -6.18
C GLU A 138 -15.23 -27.54 -6.27
N ILE A 139 -14.72 -27.88 -7.44
CA ILE A 139 -13.29 -27.92 -7.75
C ILE A 139 -12.91 -26.68 -8.54
N LEU A 140 -11.98 -25.89 -8.02
CA LEU A 140 -11.42 -24.72 -8.68
C LEU A 140 -10.07 -25.05 -9.29
N LEU A 141 -9.88 -24.70 -10.57
CA LEU A 141 -8.58 -24.69 -11.22
C LEU A 141 -8.10 -23.21 -11.29
N VAL A 142 -6.90 -22.99 -10.76
CA VAL A 142 -6.22 -21.69 -10.84
C VAL A 142 -5.01 -21.84 -11.77
N HIS A 143 -4.91 -20.97 -12.77
CA HIS A 143 -3.81 -20.94 -13.74
C HIS A 143 -2.69 -19.99 -13.31
#